data_8395190c32322d1c855843f8eafa6e3c
#
_entry.id   8395190c32322d1c855843f8eafa6e3c
#
_cell.length_a   1.000
_cell.length_b   1.000
_cell.length_c   1.000
_cell.angle_alpha   90.00
_cell.angle_beta   90.00
_cell.angle_gamma   90.00
#
_symmetry.space_group_name_H-M   'P 1'
#
loop_
_entity.id
_entity.type
_entity.pdbx_description
1 polymer ?
#
loop_
_entity_poly.entity_id
_entity_poly.type
_entity_poly.pdbx_seq_one_letter_code
_entity_poly.pdbx_strand_id
1 'polypeptide(L)'
;ARKVFSEIGKVFLACSTGMLVVIVAAFFSRELFDSRFILLAGWILAFIFVSVGRLVVNGIQRLLYIKKIGVHKVLLIGADNSTEDIAKEIYKSRVLGYTIIGRFQNLQNGNLEKLTELHKSKFIDEIIQGDTSLSRQENLALLDFADEHHITFKYAADFFDTQSKNVDLYTMAGVPVIEVKRTKLDGWGKILKRFFDIIVSFLLLI
;
A
#
# COMPACT_ATOMS: atom_id res chain seq x y z
N ALA A 1 4.12 19.28 -0.77
CA ALA A 1 5.54 19.56 -0.53
C ALA A 1 6.16 18.60 0.50
N ARG A 2 5.54 18.34 1.66
CA ARG A 2 6.09 17.47 2.73
C ARG A 2 6.42 16.03 2.27
N LYS A 3 5.61 15.40 1.42
CA LYS A 3 5.86 14.04 0.91
C LYS A 3 7.09 13.96 0.00
N VAL A 4 7.32 14.96 -0.84
CA VAL A 4 8.47 14.99 -1.77
C VAL A 4 9.79 15.12 -1.02
N PHE A 5 9.87 16.01 -0.03
CA PHE A 5 11.07 16.15 0.80
C PHE A 5 11.40 14.86 1.59
N SER A 6 10.39 14.17 2.11
CA SER A 6 10.58 12.89 2.78
C SER A 6 11.08 11.81 1.82
N GLU A 7 10.64 11.80 0.57
CA GLU A 7 11.10 10.84 -0.44
C GLU A 7 12.55 11.12 -0.86
N ILE A 8 12.91 12.38 -1.08
CA ILE A 8 14.28 12.78 -1.41
C ILE A 8 15.22 12.38 -0.26
N GLY A 9 14.84 12.62 1.00
CA GLY A 9 15.60 12.18 2.17
C GLY A 9 15.84 10.66 2.22
N LYS A 10 14.83 9.86 1.87
CA LYS A 10 14.98 8.40 1.79
C LYS A 10 15.93 7.96 0.68
N VAL A 11 15.88 8.62 -0.47
CA VAL A 11 16.81 8.36 -1.59
C VAL A 11 18.23 8.71 -1.20
N PHE A 12 18.43 9.86 -0.56
CA PHE A 12 19.73 10.29 -0.07
C PHE A 12 20.32 9.29 0.91
N LEU A 13 19.55 8.85 1.91
CA LEU A 13 19.99 7.82 2.87
C LEU A 13 20.32 6.50 2.16
N ALA A 14 19.49 6.04 1.24
CA ALA A 14 19.74 4.80 0.51
C ALA A 14 21.02 4.88 -0.34
N CYS A 15 21.22 5.96 -1.09
CA CYS A 15 22.43 6.17 -1.88
C CYS A 15 23.68 6.28 -0.99
N SER A 16 23.59 6.96 0.16
CA SER A 16 24.69 7.10 1.11
C SER A 16 25.04 5.77 1.76
N THR A 17 24.04 4.96 2.12
CA THR A 17 24.27 3.60 2.67
C THR A 17 24.92 2.69 1.62
N GLY A 18 24.43 2.72 0.37
CA GLY A 18 25.03 1.96 -0.73
C GLY A 18 26.48 2.37 -0.99
N MET A 19 26.75 3.68 -0.98
CA MET A 19 28.12 4.19 -1.14
C MET A 19 29.05 3.78 -0.01
N LEU A 20 28.54 3.77 1.24
CA LEU A 20 29.31 3.30 2.38
C LEU A 20 29.73 1.83 2.22
N VAL A 21 28.85 0.98 1.71
CA VAL A 21 29.16 -0.43 1.40
C VAL A 21 30.26 -0.51 0.34
N VAL A 22 30.19 0.30 -0.72
CA VAL A 22 31.22 0.35 -1.77
C VAL A 22 32.57 0.80 -1.20
N ILE A 23 32.59 1.82 -0.34
CA ILE A 23 33.82 2.30 0.31
C ILE A 23 34.44 1.22 1.21
N VAL A 24 33.62 0.51 1.99
CA VAL A 24 34.08 -0.59 2.83
C VAL A 24 34.65 -1.73 1.98
N ALA A 25 33.96 -2.11 0.92
CA ALA A 25 34.46 -3.13 -0.02
C ALA A 25 35.76 -2.71 -0.71
N ALA A 26 35.87 -1.45 -1.12
CA ALA A 26 37.08 -0.89 -1.70
C ALA A 26 38.25 -0.86 -0.70
N PHE A 27 37.99 -0.63 0.58
CA PHE A 27 39.01 -0.66 1.63
C PHE A 27 39.64 -2.06 1.80
N PHE A 28 38.81 -3.12 1.70
CA PHE A 28 39.31 -4.49 1.79
C PHE A 28 39.98 -4.97 0.50
N SER A 29 39.58 -4.45 -0.66
CA SER A 29 39.95 -4.94 -1.98
C SER A 29 40.99 -4.03 -2.64
N ARG A 30 42.06 -3.72 -1.96
CA ARG A 30 43.25 -2.84 -2.29
C ARG A 30 43.45 -2.28 -3.72
N GLU A 31 42.62 -2.70 -4.71
CA GLU A 31 42.76 -2.40 -6.14
C GLU A 31 41.59 -1.66 -6.79
N LEU A 32 40.48 -1.37 -6.05
CA LEU A 32 39.25 -0.97 -6.73
C LEU A 32 39.18 0.49 -7.17
N PHE A 33 39.87 1.44 -6.56
CA PHE A 33 39.80 2.84 -6.96
C PHE A 33 41.03 3.67 -6.62
N ASP A 34 41.76 4.11 -7.64
CA ASP A 34 42.92 5.03 -7.49
C ASP A 34 42.50 6.49 -7.21
N SER A 35 41.23 6.83 -7.47
CA SER A 35 40.75 8.21 -7.36
C SER A 35 39.51 8.33 -6.48
N ARG A 36 39.63 9.08 -5.38
CA ARG A 36 38.53 9.48 -4.49
C ARG A 36 37.44 10.27 -5.23
N PHE A 37 37.81 10.93 -6.35
CA PHE A 37 36.89 11.69 -7.17
C PHE A 37 35.87 10.79 -7.86
N ILE A 38 36.26 9.58 -8.29
CA ILE A 38 35.35 8.61 -8.95
C ILE A 38 34.23 8.18 -7.95
N LEU A 39 34.57 7.96 -6.69
CA LEU A 39 33.60 7.61 -5.66
C LEU A 39 32.57 8.74 -5.44
N LEU A 40 33.06 9.98 -5.32
CA LEU A 40 32.20 11.14 -5.13
C LEU A 40 31.29 11.37 -6.34
N ALA A 41 31.85 11.33 -7.55
CA ALA A 41 31.09 11.47 -8.78
C ALA A 41 30.04 10.35 -8.94
N GLY A 42 30.41 9.11 -8.64
CA GLY A 42 29.50 7.97 -8.67
C GLY A 42 28.32 8.13 -7.68
N TRP A 43 28.59 8.64 -6.47
CA TRP A 43 27.54 8.92 -5.50
C TRP A 43 26.57 10.01 -5.97
N ILE A 44 27.10 11.14 -6.47
CA ILE A 44 26.28 12.24 -7.00
C ILE A 44 25.42 11.75 -8.17
N LEU A 45 26.03 11.03 -9.12
CA LEU A 45 25.30 10.48 -10.27
C LEU A 45 24.21 9.48 -9.83
N ALA A 46 24.52 8.57 -8.93
CA ALA A 46 23.55 7.63 -8.38
C ALA A 46 22.36 8.36 -7.74
N PHE A 47 22.63 9.37 -6.92
CA PHE A 47 21.58 10.18 -6.29
C PHE A 47 20.71 10.89 -7.34
N ILE A 48 21.31 11.50 -8.36
CA ILE A 48 20.58 12.19 -9.44
C ILE A 48 19.72 11.19 -10.21
N PHE A 49 20.29 10.07 -10.70
CA PHE A 49 19.55 9.09 -11.51
C PHE A 49 18.41 8.45 -10.73
N VAL A 50 18.61 8.07 -9.47
CA VAL A 50 17.54 7.49 -8.64
C VAL A 50 16.45 8.52 -8.37
N SER A 51 16.81 9.78 -8.10
CA SER A 51 15.84 10.85 -7.86
C SER A 51 15.01 11.14 -9.11
N VAL A 52 15.67 11.29 -10.27
CA VAL A 52 14.99 11.50 -11.56
C VAL A 52 14.11 10.30 -11.92
N GLY A 53 14.62 9.08 -11.79
CA GLY A 53 13.85 7.85 -12.02
C GLY A 53 12.58 7.79 -11.19
N ARG A 54 12.67 8.12 -9.90
CA ARG A 54 11.48 8.20 -9.02
C ARG A 54 10.48 9.27 -9.46
N LEU A 55 10.94 10.45 -9.83
CA LEU A 55 10.05 11.50 -10.34
C LEU A 55 9.33 11.08 -11.61
N VAL A 56 10.03 10.42 -12.53
CA VAL A 56 9.45 9.88 -13.77
C VAL A 56 8.41 8.81 -13.46
N VAL A 57 8.72 7.82 -12.61
CA VAL A 57 7.78 6.77 -12.23
C VAL A 57 6.54 7.35 -11.56
N ASN A 58 6.71 8.27 -10.60
CA ASN A 58 5.60 8.94 -9.94
C ASN A 58 4.75 9.76 -10.94
N GLY A 59 5.38 10.38 -11.92
CA GLY A 59 4.70 11.11 -12.99
C GLY A 59 3.86 10.18 -13.87
N ILE A 60 4.43 9.05 -14.31
CA ILE A 60 3.74 8.03 -15.10
C ILE A 60 2.56 7.44 -14.32
N GLN A 61 2.76 7.06 -13.05
CA GLN A 61 1.69 6.54 -12.19
C GLN A 61 0.54 7.54 -12.07
N ARG A 62 0.86 8.83 -11.88
CA ARG A 62 -0.14 9.88 -11.81
C ARG A 62 -0.97 9.99 -13.09
N LEU A 63 -0.31 9.90 -14.25
CA LEU A 63 -0.98 9.92 -15.56
C LEU A 63 -1.86 8.69 -15.76
N LEU A 64 -1.41 7.50 -15.36
CA LEU A 64 -2.18 6.27 -15.43
C LEU A 64 -3.42 6.32 -14.54
N TYR A 65 -3.31 6.83 -13.31
CA TYR A 65 -4.45 6.98 -12.39
C TYR A 65 -5.49 7.98 -12.91
N ILE A 66 -5.07 9.07 -13.56
CA ILE A 66 -6.00 9.99 -14.22
C ILE A 66 -6.79 9.29 -15.33
N LYS A 67 -6.16 8.36 -16.05
CA LYS A 67 -6.80 7.51 -17.07
C LYS A 67 -7.56 6.31 -16.49
N LYS A 68 -7.69 6.20 -15.16
CA LYS A 68 -8.31 5.06 -14.46
C LYS A 68 -7.67 3.70 -14.75
N ILE A 69 -6.39 3.69 -15.11
CA ILE A 69 -5.63 2.46 -15.33
C ILE A 69 -4.86 2.14 -14.05
N GLY A 70 -5.00 0.89 -13.55
CA GLY A 70 -4.37 0.45 -12.31
C GLY A 70 -4.95 1.09 -11.04
N VAL A 71 -6.22 1.52 -11.07
CA VAL A 71 -6.93 2.03 -9.90
C VAL A 71 -7.60 0.89 -9.14
N HIS A 72 -7.58 0.98 -7.81
CA HIS A 72 -8.30 0.05 -6.94
C HIS A 72 -9.80 0.34 -6.96
N LYS A 73 -10.58 -0.69 -7.23
CA LYS A 73 -12.04 -0.62 -7.27
C LYS A 73 -12.58 -0.81 -5.87
N VAL A 74 -13.12 0.28 -5.32
CA VAL A 74 -13.57 0.35 -3.94
C VAL A 74 -15.08 0.27 -3.85
N LEU A 75 -15.55 -0.57 -2.94
CA LEU A 75 -16.93 -0.58 -2.48
C LEU A 75 -17.00 0.14 -1.13
N LEU A 76 -17.88 1.14 -1.04
CA LEU A 76 -18.15 1.85 0.22
C LEU A 76 -19.39 1.29 0.90
N ILE A 77 -19.28 1.09 2.22
CA ILE A 77 -20.40 0.62 3.06
C ILE A 77 -20.55 1.57 4.23
N GLY A 78 -21.78 2.04 4.42
CA GLY A 78 -22.17 2.93 5.48
C GLY A 78 -23.03 4.10 5.02
N ALA A 79 -23.81 4.64 5.96
CA ALA A 79 -24.71 5.77 5.75
C ALA A 79 -24.27 7.04 6.48
N ASP A 80 -23.22 6.97 7.27
CA ASP A 80 -22.78 8.01 8.18
C ASP A 80 -21.90 9.09 7.48
N ASN A 81 -21.64 10.19 8.20
CA ASN A 81 -20.83 11.31 7.73
C ASN A 81 -19.39 10.88 7.41
N SER A 82 -18.83 9.92 8.15
CA SER A 82 -17.48 9.41 7.94
C SER A 82 -17.35 8.73 6.58
N THR A 83 -18.35 7.93 6.21
CA THR A 83 -18.44 7.31 4.86
C THR A 83 -18.53 8.36 3.77
N GLU A 84 -19.31 9.43 4.01
CA GLU A 84 -19.46 10.55 3.07
C GLU A 84 -18.14 11.31 2.88
N ASP A 85 -17.40 11.56 3.95
CA ASP A 85 -16.12 12.27 3.90
C ASP A 85 -15.04 11.43 3.21
N ILE A 86 -15.02 10.12 3.43
CA ILE A 86 -14.15 9.18 2.69
C ILE A 86 -14.52 9.23 1.20
N ALA A 87 -15.81 9.19 0.84
CA ALA A 87 -16.25 9.28 -0.54
C ALA A 87 -15.82 10.59 -1.20
N LYS A 88 -16.01 11.73 -0.53
CA LYS A 88 -15.58 13.05 -1.02
C LYS A 88 -14.09 13.11 -1.29
N GLU A 89 -13.28 12.57 -0.38
CA GLU A 89 -11.83 12.56 -0.53
C GLU A 89 -11.39 11.69 -1.72
N ILE A 90 -11.99 10.52 -1.92
CA ILE A 90 -11.74 9.66 -3.08
C ILE A 90 -12.10 10.38 -4.38
N TYR A 91 -13.25 11.06 -4.44
CA TYR A 91 -13.68 11.83 -5.62
C TYR A 91 -12.78 13.05 -5.89
N LYS A 92 -12.35 13.75 -4.83
CA LYS A 92 -11.51 14.95 -4.93
C LYS A 92 -10.10 14.60 -5.40
N SER A 93 -9.56 13.47 -4.97
CA SER A 93 -8.17 13.09 -5.19
C SER A 93 -8.05 11.87 -6.11
N ARG A 94 -8.14 12.10 -7.43
CA ARG A 94 -7.91 11.07 -8.45
C ARG A 94 -6.51 10.43 -8.38
N VAL A 95 -5.60 11.08 -7.67
CA VAL A 95 -4.21 10.62 -7.49
C VAL A 95 -4.10 9.53 -6.42
N LEU A 96 -5.14 9.31 -5.60
CA LEU A 96 -5.17 8.22 -4.61
C LEU A 96 -5.24 6.84 -5.25
N GLY A 97 -5.55 6.76 -6.55
CA GLY A 97 -5.66 5.49 -7.24
C GLY A 97 -6.88 4.66 -6.86
N TYR A 98 -7.94 5.29 -6.33
CA TYR A 98 -9.20 4.64 -5.97
C TYR A 98 -10.33 5.02 -6.92
N THR A 99 -11.24 4.07 -7.18
CA THR A 99 -12.48 4.31 -7.92
C THR A 99 -13.63 3.62 -7.21
N ILE A 100 -14.64 4.41 -6.80
CA ILE A 100 -15.84 3.88 -6.16
C ILE A 100 -16.71 3.22 -7.23
N ILE A 101 -16.98 1.92 -7.07
CA ILE A 101 -17.80 1.12 -7.99
C ILE A 101 -19.22 0.85 -7.48
N GLY A 102 -19.45 1.06 -6.19
CA GLY A 102 -20.72 0.90 -5.53
C GLY A 102 -20.72 1.51 -4.13
N ARG A 103 -21.93 1.75 -3.62
CA ARG A 103 -22.15 2.22 -2.25
C ARG A 103 -23.38 1.51 -1.68
N PHE A 104 -23.25 0.91 -0.50
CA PHE A 104 -24.33 0.30 0.26
C PHE A 104 -24.44 0.97 1.63
N GLN A 105 -25.67 1.15 2.10
CA GLN A 105 -25.88 1.76 3.43
C GLN A 105 -25.71 0.73 4.55
N ASN A 106 -26.16 -0.49 4.32
CA ASN A 106 -26.10 -1.61 5.27
C ASN A 106 -26.13 -2.95 4.52
N LEU A 107 -26.01 -4.07 5.24
CA LEU A 107 -26.09 -5.42 4.68
C LEU A 107 -27.49 -6.03 4.72
N GLN A 108 -28.51 -5.29 5.17
CA GLN A 108 -29.87 -5.79 5.27
C GLN A 108 -30.52 -5.93 3.88
N ASN A 109 -31.61 -6.69 3.80
CA ASN A 109 -32.47 -6.81 2.60
C ASN A 109 -31.81 -7.38 1.33
N GLY A 110 -31.02 -8.47 1.45
CA GLY A 110 -30.41 -9.13 0.28
C GLY A 110 -29.24 -8.37 -0.34
N ASN A 111 -28.69 -7.38 0.34
CA ASN A 111 -27.54 -6.62 -0.13
C ASN A 111 -26.28 -7.50 -0.27
N LEU A 112 -26.17 -8.61 0.45
CA LEU A 112 -25.06 -9.56 0.32
C LEU A 112 -25.06 -10.26 -1.04
N GLU A 113 -26.24 -10.62 -1.55
CA GLU A 113 -26.39 -11.20 -2.90
C GLU A 113 -25.99 -10.18 -3.98
N LYS A 114 -26.47 -8.94 -3.85
CA LYS A 114 -26.09 -7.84 -4.76
C LYS A 114 -24.58 -7.55 -4.72
N LEU A 115 -23.97 -7.70 -3.56
CA LEU A 115 -22.54 -7.55 -3.37
C LEU A 115 -21.75 -8.63 -4.12
N THR A 116 -22.24 -9.87 -4.07
CA THR A 116 -21.72 -11.00 -4.83
C THR A 116 -21.84 -10.79 -6.34
N GLU A 117 -23.02 -10.32 -6.80
CA GLU A 117 -23.23 -9.98 -8.21
C GLU A 117 -22.33 -8.83 -8.68
N LEU A 118 -22.18 -7.80 -7.85
CA LEU A 118 -21.29 -6.68 -8.14
C LEU A 118 -19.83 -7.14 -8.23
N HIS A 119 -19.39 -8.01 -7.34
CA HIS A 119 -18.04 -8.57 -7.39
C HIS A 119 -17.82 -9.38 -8.66
N LYS A 120 -18.76 -10.26 -9.05
CA LYS A 120 -18.71 -11.03 -10.30
C LYS A 120 -18.64 -10.15 -11.55
N SER A 121 -19.35 -9.02 -11.56
CA SER A 121 -19.45 -8.14 -12.74
C SER A 121 -18.29 -7.14 -12.86
N LYS A 122 -17.80 -6.60 -11.74
CA LYS A 122 -16.83 -5.48 -11.75
C LYS A 122 -15.52 -5.76 -11.04
N PHE A 123 -15.38 -6.87 -10.33
CA PHE A 123 -14.27 -7.18 -9.44
C PHE A 123 -14.02 -6.07 -8.40
N ILE A 124 -14.27 -6.38 -7.15
CA ILE A 124 -14.02 -5.48 -6.02
C ILE A 124 -12.61 -5.77 -5.51
N ASP A 125 -11.75 -4.76 -5.44
CA ASP A 125 -10.41 -4.89 -4.88
C ASP A 125 -10.42 -4.62 -3.37
N GLU A 126 -11.22 -3.64 -2.93
CA GLU A 126 -11.28 -3.22 -1.55
C GLU A 126 -12.72 -2.91 -1.11
N ILE A 127 -13.05 -3.26 0.13
CA ILE A 127 -14.27 -2.84 0.82
C ILE A 127 -13.85 -1.88 1.92
N ILE A 128 -14.43 -0.67 1.92
CA ILE A 128 -14.24 0.31 2.97
C ILE A 128 -15.57 0.53 3.68
N GLN A 129 -15.64 0.09 4.92
CA GLN A 129 -16.76 0.32 5.81
C GLN A 129 -16.48 1.59 6.63
N GLY A 130 -17.25 2.65 6.41
CA GLY A 130 -17.05 3.96 7.04
C GLY A 130 -17.97 4.24 8.23
N ASP A 131 -18.95 3.39 8.49
CA ASP A 131 -20.01 3.61 9.49
C ASP A 131 -19.74 2.84 10.78
N THR A 132 -19.33 3.54 11.82
CA THR A 132 -19.06 2.96 13.15
C THR A 132 -20.31 2.41 13.85
N SER A 133 -21.51 2.72 13.35
CA SER A 133 -22.78 2.25 13.90
C SER A 133 -23.22 0.87 13.39
N LEU A 134 -22.54 0.33 12.37
CA LEU A 134 -22.82 -1.01 11.86
C LEU A 134 -22.65 -2.08 12.93
N SER A 135 -23.59 -3.00 13.01
CA SER A 135 -23.56 -4.07 13.99
C SER A 135 -22.34 -4.97 13.83
N ARG A 136 -21.91 -5.59 14.93
CA ARG A 136 -20.81 -6.55 14.90
C ARG A 136 -21.08 -7.72 13.94
N GLN A 137 -22.34 -8.14 13.82
CA GLN A 137 -22.72 -9.23 12.90
C GLN A 137 -22.55 -8.83 11.45
N GLU A 138 -22.92 -7.60 11.07
CA GLU A 138 -22.73 -7.07 9.72
C GLU A 138 -21.24 -6.92 9.39
N ASN A 139 -20.45 -6.43 10.33
CA ASN A 139 -19.00 -6.32 10.15
C ASN A 139 -18.32 -7.68 9.99
N LEU A 140 -18.74 -8.70 10.73
CA LEU A 140 -18.24 -10.07 10.57
C LEU A 140 -18.64 -10.65 9.21
N ALA A 141 -19.89 -10.47 8.78
CA ALA A 141 -20.35 -10.92 7.48
C ALA A 141 -19.57 -10.26 6.32
N LEU A 142 -19.22 -8.97 6.45
CA LEU A 142 -18.38 -8.28 5.49
C LEU A 142 -16.94 -8.82 5.48
N LEU A 143 -16.40 -9.11 6.65
CA LEU A 143 -15.06 -9.68 6.79
C LEU A 143 -15.01 -11.08 6.17
N ASP A 144 -15.99 -11.93 6.48
CA ASP A 144 -16.09 -13.29 5.93
C ASP A 144 -16.22 -13.25 4.40
N PHE A 145 -17.06 -12.36 3.86
CA PHE A 145 -17.19 -12.13 2.43
C PHE A 145 -15.87 -11.67 1.79
N ALA A 146 -15.19 -10.72 2.43
CA ALA A 146 -13.91 -10.22 1.94
C ALA A 146 -12.83 -11.32 1.96
N ASP A 147 -12.86 -12.18 2.97
CA ASP A 147 -11.94 -13.30 3.11
C ASP A 147 -12.19 -14.38 2.06
N GLU A 148 -13.43 -14.74 1.80
CA GLU A 148 -13.80 -15.72 0.77
C GLU A 148 -13.38 -15.27 -0.63
N HIS A 149 -13.54 -13.99 -0.94
CA HIS A 149 -13.29 -13.43 -2.27
C HIS A 149 -11.91 -12.77 -2.42
N HIS A 150 -11.04 -12.86 -1.42
CA HIS A 150 -9.70 -12.25 -1.41
C HIS A 150 -9.71 -10.72 -1.61
N ILE A 151 -10.70 -10.05 -1.04
CA ILE A 151 -10.87 -8.60 -1.05
C ILE A 151 -10.21 -8.00 0.20
N THR A 152 -9.55 -6.86 0.06
CA THR A 152 -9.01 -6.12 1.21
C THR A 152 -10.16 -5.46 1.98
N PHE A 153 -10.28 -5.76 3.27
CA PHE A 153 -11.29 -5.14 4.14
C PHE A 153 -10.67 -4.06 5.00
N LYS A 154 -11.26 -2.87 4.96
CA LYS A 154 -10.91 -1.71 5.76
C LYS A 154 -12.15 -1.19 6.45
N TYR A 155 -12.05 -0.83 7.72
CA TYR A 155 -13.16 -0.23 8.43
C TYR A 155 -12.73 1.02 9.21
N ALA A 156 -13.67 1.97 9.36
CA ALA A 156 -13.45 3.14 10.19
C ALA A 156 -13.38 2.70 11.66
N ALA A 157 -12.25 2.98 12.31
CA ALA A 157 -12.04 2.64 13.71
C ALA A 157 -12.81 3.61 14.59
N ASP A 158 -13.59 3.10 15.52
CA ASP A 158 -13.90 3.84 16.73
C ASP A 158 -12.67 3.85 17.64
N PHE A 159 -12.50 4.92 18.42
CA PHE A 159 -11.32 5.15 19.27
C PHE A 159 -11.00 3.99 20.23
N PHE A 160 -11.96 3.11 20.46
CA PHE A 160 -11.87 1.96 21.36
C PHE A 160 -11.42 0.64 20.70
N ASP A 161 -11.39 0.56 19.36
CA ASP A 161 -11.05 -0.68 18.64
C ASP A 161 -9.52 -0.92 18.47
N THR A 162 -8.70 -0.04 19.00
CA THR A 162 -7.23 -0.03 18.79
C THR A 162 -6.45 -1.16 19.50
N GLN A 163 -7.11 -2.14 20.10
CA GLN A 163 -6.44 -3.27 20.78
C GLN A 163 -6.19 -4.51 19.92
N SER A 164 -6.51 -4.50 18.63
CA SER A 164 -6.28 -5.65 17.75
C SER A 164 -4.84 -5.74 17.28
N LYS A 165 -4.21 -6.90 17.45
CA LYS A 165 -2.75 -7.12 17.28
C LYS A 165 -2.22 -7.16 15.82
N ASN A 166 -3.06 -7.10 14.78
CA ASN A 166 -2.64 -7.25 13.38
C ASN A 166 -3.34 -6.26 12.46
N VAL A 167 -3.28 -4.98 12.79
CA VAL A 167 -3.96 -3.93 12.04
C VAL A 167 -2.99 -2.80 11.68
N ASP A 168 -3.09 -2.31 10.47
CA ASP A 168 -2.42 -1.06 10.08
C ASP A 168 -3.43 0.08 10.13
N LEU A 169 -3.07 1.14 10.84
CA LEU A 169 -3.86 2.36 10.96
C LEU A 169 -3.49 3.33 9.84
N TYR A 170 -4.46 3.73 9.06
CA TYR A 170 -4.35 4.79 8.06
C TYR A 170 -5.30 5.93 8.41
N THR A 171 -4.97 7.13 7.98
CA THR A 171 -5.90 8.26 8.04
C THR A 171 -6.39 8.59 6.65
N MET A 172 -7.69 8.48 6.41
CA MET A 172 -8.34 8.81 5.17
C MET A 172 -9.36 9.92 5.41
N ALA A 173 -9.18 11.08 4.79
CA ALA A 173 -10.01 12.28 5.04
C ALA A 173 -10.11 12.71 6.52
N GLY A 174 -9.10 12.43 7.33
CA GLY A 174 -9.15 12.71 8.78
C GLY A 174 -9.83 11.61 9.62
N VAL A 175 -10.40 10.59 8.99
CA VAL A 175 -11.00 9.43 9.64
C VAL A 175 -9.93 8.36 9.82
N PRO A 176 -9.70 7.80 11.03
CA PRO A 176 -8.84 6.64 11.21
C PRO A 176 -9.50 5.41 10.58
N VAL A 177 -8.79 4.76 9.69
CA VAL A 177 -9.24 3.54 9.00
C VAL A 177 -8.29 2.42 9.33
N ILE A 178 -8.84 1.26 9.70
CA ILE A 178 -8.08 0.06 10.01
C ILE A 178 -8.15 -0.90 8.82
N GLU A 179 -6.97 -1.38 8.39
CA GLU A 179 -6.86 -2.48 7.44
C GLU A 179 -6.62 -3.78 8.18
N VAL A 180 -7.51 -4.75 7.97
CA VAL A 180 -7.35 -6.10 8.55
C VAL A 180 -6.41 -6.91 7.66
N LYS A 181 -5.20 -7.19 8.17
CA LYS A 181 -4.21 -8.01 7.44
C LYS A 181 -4.36 -9.48 7.77
N ARG A 182 -4.34 -10.30 6.73
CA ARG A 182 -4.45 -11.77 6.84
C ARG A 182 -3.22 -12.44 7.40
N THR A 183 -2.02 -11.89 7.11
CA THR A 183 -0.75 -12.49 7.53
C THR A 183 0.27 -11.43 7.93
N LYS A 184 1.16 -11.79 8.88
CA LYS A 184 2.31 -10.96 9.28
C LYS A 184 3.38 -10.81 8.20
N LEU A 185 3.26 -11.52 7.08
CA LEU A 185 4.27 -11.64 6.03
C LEU A 185 3.93 -10.77 4.80
N ASP A 186 3.44 -9.55 5.00
CA ASP A 186 3.23 -8.60 3.91
C ASP A 186 4.51 -7.79 3.60
N GLY A 187 4.67 -7.42 2.33
CA GLY A 187 5.81 -6.62 1.87
C GLY A 187 7.13 -7.37 1.87
N TRP A 188 8.14 -6.82 2.55
CA TRP A 188 9.50 -7.36 2.60
C TRP A 188 9.61 -8.78 3.14
N GLY A 189 8.70 -9.19 4.04
CA GLY A 189 8.66 -10.54 4.59
C GLY A 189 8.41 -11.63 3.54
N LYS A 190 7.55 -11.36 2.54
CA LYS A 190 7.32 -12.28 1.41
C LYS A 190 8.55 -12.41 0.52
N ILE A 191 9.22 -11.30 0.25
CA ILE A 191 10.43 -11.26 -0.59
C ILE A 191 11.57 -12.02 0.11
N LEU A 192 11.79 -11.74 1.38
CA LEU A 192 12.85 -12.39 2.17
C LEU A 192 12.61 -13.90 2.31
N LYS A 193 11.35 -14.30 2.57
CA LYS A 193 10.97 -15.72 2.60
C LYS A 193 11.27 -16.39 1.26
N ARG A 194 10.85 -15.82 0.15
CA ARG A 194 11.04 -16.38 -1.20
C ARG A 194 12.52 -16.50 -1.55
N PHE A 195 13.33 -15.49 -1.17
CA PHE A 195 14.77 -15.51 -1.33
C PHE A 195 15.41 -16.65 -0.50
N PHE A 196 14.98 -16.79 0.75
CA PHE A 196 15.44 -17.85 1.63
C PHE A 196 15.05 -19.25 1.11
N ASP A 197 13.80 -19.40 0.65
CA ASP A 197 13.30 -20.65 0.08
C ASP A 197 14.11 -21.07 -1.17
N ILE A 198 14.48 -20.11 -2.03
CA ILE A 198 15.32 -20.37 -3.23
C ILE A 198 16.72 -20.80 -2.81
N ILE A 199 17.37 -20.13 -1.86
CA ILE A 199 18.71 -20.49 -1.38
C ILE A 199 18.71 -21.87 -0.76
N VAL A 200 17.75 -22.16 0.12
CA VAL A 200 17.64 -23.45 0.80
C VAL A 200 17.35 -24.57 -0.21
N SER A 201 16.46 -24.33 -1.19
CA SER A 201 16.19 -25.30 -2.25
C SER A 201 17.41 -25.58 -3.10
N PHE A 202 18.20 -24.55 -3.42
CA PHE A 202 19.44 -24.71 -4.20
C PHE A 202 20.49 -25.51 -3.42
N LEU A 203 20.64 -25.25 -2.11
CA LEU A 203 21.57 -25.99 -1.24
C LEU A 203 21.17 -27.45 -1.01
N LEU A 204 19.87 -27.76 -1.05
CA LEU A 204 19.36 -29.13 -0.88
C LEU A 204 19.38 -29.95 -2.18
N LEU A 205 19.57 -29.31 -3.33
CA LEU A 205 19.64 -29.94 -4.66
C LEU A 205 21.08 -30.30 -5.07
N ILE A 206 22.07 -29.84 -4.32
CA ILE A 206 23.51 -30.18 -4.45
C ILE A 206 23.87 -31.25 -3.44
#